data_56107c899efafeaf0d340185a0291f5f
#
_entry.id   56107c899efafeaf0d340185a0291f5f
#
_cell.length_a   1.000
_cell.length_b   1.000
_cell.length_c   1.000
_cell.angle_alpha   90.00
_cell.angle_beta   90.00
_cell.angle_gamma   90.00
#
_symmetry.space_group_name_H-M   'P 1'
#
loop_
_entity.id
_entity.type
_entity.pdbx_description
1 polymer ?
#
loop_
_entity_poly.entity_id
_entity_poly.type
_entity_poly.pdbx_seq_one_letter_code
_entity_poly.pdbx_strand_id
1 'polypeptide(L)'
;MIKNIEELRKYSVNEIEMIISKMNLFELSNLYIIIKKSLESLNTHINNNSEFSFGMNKEDVKEIERNYSFAMENINKYEKIIGIILNEIDVRNIKNRFNVSI
;
A
#
# COMPACT_ATOMS: atom_id res chain seq x y z
N MET A 1 -14.20 0.01 -8.85
CA MET A 1 -12.98 0.82 -8.74
C MET A 1 -12.61 1.07 -7.28
N ILE A 2 -11.34 1.03 -6.96
CA ILE A 2 -10.87 1.23 -5.58
C ILE A 2 -10.87 2.72 -5.27
N LYS A 3 -11.73 3.13 -4.33
CA LYS A 3 -11.89 4.54 -3.94
C LYS A 3 -11.22 4.89 -2.64
N ASN A 4 -10.95 3.91 -1.78
CA ASN A 4 -10.32 4.11 -0.49
C ASN A 4 -9.49 2.89 -0.08
N ILE A 5 -8.72 3.05 0.98
CA ILE A 5 -7.81 2.01 1.45
C ILE A 5 -8.55 0.77 2.00
N GLU A 6 -9.76 0.94 2.49
CA GLU A 6 -10.55 -0.17 3.03
C GLU A 6 -10.95 -1.15 1.93
N GLU A 7 -11.22 -0.67 0.73
CA GLU A 7 -11.53 -1.53 -0.40
C GLU A 7 -10.34 -2.42 -0.79
N LEU A 8 -9.11 -1.93 -0.62
CA LEU A 8 -7.90 -2.71 -0.88
C LEU A 8 -7.77 -3.93 0.03
N ARG A 9 -8.30 -3.85 1.23
CA ARG A 9 -8.24 -4.96 2.19
C ARG A 9 -9.08 -6.15 1.77
N LYS A 10 -10.10 -5.92 0.95
CA LYS A 10 -11.03 -6.96 0.48
C LYS A 10 -10.46 -7.81 -0.64
N TYR A 11 -9.42 -7.33 -1.31
CA TYR A 11 -8.85 -7.99 -2.49
C TYR A 11 -7.50 -8.60 -2.17
N SER A 12 -7.21 -9.75 -2.81
CA SER A 12 -5.87 -10.34 -2.80
C SER A 12 -4.95 -9.50 -3.69
N VAL A 13 -3.63 -9.68 -3.53
CA VAL A 13 -2.64 -9.01 -4.38
C VAL A 13 -2.87 -9.33 -5.86
N ASN A 14 -3.21 -10.57 -6.19
CA ASN A 14 -3.50 -10.99 -7.58
C ASN A 14 -4.72 -10.28 -8.16
N GLU A 15 -5.78 -10.14 -7.36
CA GLU A 15 -6.98 -9.40 -7.77
C GLU A 15 -6.68 -7.93 -8.00
N ILE A 16 -5.88 -7.33 -7.12
CA ILE A 16 -5.45 -5.92 -7.24
C ILE A 16 -4.62 -5.73 -8.50
N GLU A 17 -3.74 -6.67 -8.83
CA GLU A 17 -2.94 -6.63 -10.05
C GLU A 17 -3.83 -6.59 -11.29
N MET A 18 -4.89 -7.39 -11.33
CA MET A 18 -5.86 -7.39 -12.42
C MET A 18 -6.60 -6.05 -12.51
N ILE A 19 -7.00 -5.49 -11.38
CA ILE A 19 -7.69 -4.19 -11.32
C ILE A 19 -6.75 -3.09 -11.84
N ILE A 20 -5.50 -3.08 -11.41
CA ILE A 20 -4.49 -2.10 -11.82
C ILE A 20 -4.27 -2.14 -13.34
N SER A 21 -4.25 -3.32 -13.93
CA SER A 21 -4.05 -3.47 -15.38
C SER A 21 -5.14 -2.79 -16.21
N LYS A 22 -6.32 -2.59 -15.64
CA LYS A 22 -7.48 -1.96 -16.31
C LYS A 22 -7.66 -0.48 -15.96
N MET A 23 -6.88 0.04 -15.02
CA MET A 23 -6.96 1.44 -14.60
C MET A 23 -6.30 2.36 -15.61
N ASN A 24 -6.82 3.59 -15.75
CA ASN A 24 -6.14 4.63 -16.51
C ASN A 24 -5.04 5.29 -15.63
N LEU A 25 -4.19 6.12 -16.24
CA LEU A 25 -3.08 6.75 -15.52
C LEU A 25 -3.54 7.66 -14.37
N PHE A 26 -4.65 8.33 -14.53
CA PHE A 26 -5.21 9.18 -13.49
C PHE A 26 -5.62 8.35 -12.27
N GLU A 27 -6.29 7.23 -12.51
CA GLU A 27 -6.71 6.31 -11.45
C GLU A 27 -5.51 5.68 -10.74
N LEU A 28 -4.48 5.29 -11.50
CA LEU A 28 -3.24 4.74 -10.95
C LEU A 28 -2.52 5.76 -10.07
N SER A 29 -2.45 7.00 -10.50
CA SER A 29 -1.83 8.08 -9.72
C SER A 29 -2.57 8.32 -8.41
N ASN A 30 -3.90 8.33 -8.44
CA ASN A 30 -4.71 8.48 -7.24
C ASN A 30 -4.53 7.32 -6.27
N LEU A 31 -4.52 6.10 -6.77
CA LEU A 31 -4.30 4.90 -5.96
C LEU A 31 -2.91 4.93 -5.32
N TYR A 32 -1.89 5.30 -6.06
CA TYR A 32 -0.53 5.45 -5.56
C TYR A 32 -0.47 6.44 -4.39
N ILE A 33 -1.10 7.60 -4.53
CA ILE A 33 -1.12 8.63 -3.48
C ILE A 33 -1.82 8.12 -2.23
N ILE A 34 -2.96 7.45 -2.38
CA ILE A 34 -3.73 6.89 -1.26
C ILE A 34 -2.88 5.87 -0.49
N ILE A 35 -2.24 4.95 -1.21
CA ILE A 35 -1.41 3.90 -0.59
C ILE A 35 -0.19 4.51 0.09
N LYS A 36 0.47 5.46 -0.56
CA LYS A 36 1.66 6.11 -0.01
C LYS A 36 1.35 6.86 1.28
N LYS A 37 0.24 7.59 1.34
CA LYS A 37 -0.21 8.26 2.56
C LYS A 37 -0.52 7.26 3.67
N SER A 38 -1.13 6.14 3.34
CA SER A 38 -1.43 5.09 4.31
C SER A 38 -0.16 4.44 4.86
N LEU A 39 0.85 4.22 4.01
CA LEU A 39 2.15 3.71 4.44
C LEU A 39 2.86 4.67 5.39
N GLU A 40 2.85 5.95 5.10
CA GLU A 40 3.44 6.97 5.98
C GLU A 40 2.75 6.99 7.33
N SER A 41 1.42 6.91 7.34
CA SER A 41 0.61 6.85 8.56
C SER A 41 0.92 5.61 9.40
N LEU A 42 1.04 4.45 8.77
CA LEU A 42 1.37 3.18 9.44
C LEU A 42 2.78 3.21 10.01
N ASN A 43 3.75 3.73 9.27
CA ASN A 43 5.12 3.85 9.73
C ASN A 43 5.23 4.79 10.94
N THR A 44 4.52 5.90 10.92
CA THR A 44 4.45 6.83 12.04
C THR A 44 3.84 6.16 13.26
N HIS A 45 2.77 5.40 13.09
CA HIS A 45 2.11 4.67 14.16
C HIS A 45 3.04 3.62 14.80
N ILE A 46 3.79 2.87 13.99
CA ILE A 46 4.77 1.89 14.47
C ILE A 46 5.88 2.58 15.26
N ASN A 47 6.43 3.68 14.75
CA ASN A 47 7.49 4.41 15.42
C ASN A 47 7.02 4.97 16.76
N ASN A 48 5.81 5.52 16.82
CA ASN A 48 5.23 6.05 18.05
C ASN A 48 4.98 4.93 19.08
N ASN A 49 4.49 3.78 18.66
CA ASN A 49 4.23 2.66 19.56
C ASN A 49 5.50 2.03 20.12
N SER A 50 6.60 2.04 19.39
CA SER A 50 7.87 1.50 19.86
C SER A 50 8.49 2.32 21.00
N GLU A 51 8.10 3.59 21.13
CA GLU A 51 8.59 4.48 22.19
C GLU A 51 7.83 4.30 23.52
N PHE A 52 6.65 3.71 23.52
CA PHE A 52 5.76 3.63 24.68
C PHE A 52 5.76 2.29 25.42
N SER A 53 6.73 1.42 25.16
CA SER A 53 6.79 0.09 25.79
C SER A 53 7.25 0.12 27.27
N PHE A 54 7.67 1.26 27.78
CA PHE A 54 8.19 1.38 29.13
C PHE A 54 7.08 1.69 30.13
N GLY A 55 6.85 0.77 31.08
CA GLY A 55 5.87 0.96 32.16
C GLY A 55 4.46 0.49 31.85
N MET A 56 4.23 -0.18 30.74
CA MET A 56 2.94 -0.72 30.38
C MET A 56 2.68 -2.09 31.01
N ASN A 57 1.42 -2.41 31.31
CA ASN A 57 1.06 -3.74 31.80
C ASN A 57 1.08 -4.76 30.66
N LYS A 58 0.96 -6.06 30.99
CA LYS A 58 1.05 -7.14 30.02
C LYS A 58 -0.05 -7.11 28.97
N GLU A 59 -1.23 -6.64 29.32
CA GLU A 59 -2.38 -6.57 28.39
C GLU A 59 -2.15 -5.48 27.35
N ASP A 60 -1.63 -4.33 27.76
CA ASP A 60 -1.28 -3.23 26.86
C ASP A 60 -0.16 -3.62 25.88
N VAL A 61 0.84 -4.35 26.37
CA VAL A 61 1.93 -4.85 25.53
C VAL A 61 1.40 -5.82 24.46
N LYS A 62 0.49 -6.73 24.83
CA LYS A 62 -0.11 -7.67 23.86
C LYS A 62 -0.93 -6.95 22.80
N GLU A 63 -1.65 -5.92 23.18
CA GLU A 63 -2.44 -5.12 22.23
C GLU A 63 -1.53 -4.39 21.26
N ILE A 64 -0.44 -3.80 21.73
CA ILE A 64 0.56 -3.14 20.91
C ILE A 64 1.20 -4.14 19.93
N GLU A 65 1.57 -5.32 20.40
CA GLU A 65 2.13 -6.37 19.55
C GLU A 65 1.17 -6.80 18.44
N ARG A 66 -0.11 -6.95 18.75
CA ARG A 66 -1.14 -7.28 17.75
C ARG A 66 -1.28 -6.18 16.71
N ASN A 67 -1.34 -4.93 17.16
CA ASN A 67 -1.43 -3.77 16.27
C ASN A 67 -0.19 -3.64 15.40
N TYR A 68 0.98 -3.91 15.97
CA TYR A 68 2.24 -3.90 15.23
C TYR A 68 2.26 -4.97 14.15
N SER A 69 1.87 -6.21 14.47
CA SER A 69 1.82 -7.31 13.50
C SER A 69 0.84 -7.01 12.38
N PHE A 70 -0.34 -6.49 12.72
CA PHE A 70 -1.34 -6.08 11.73
C PHE A 70 -0.81 -4.99 10.81
N ALA A 71 -0.15 -3.96 11.37
CA ALA A 71 0.44 -2.88 10.60
C ALA A 71 1.54 -3.40 9.67
N MET A 72 2.40 -4.31 10.13
CA MET A 72 3.47 -4.89 9.32
C MET A 72 2.92 -5.68 8.13
N GLU A 73 1.86 -6.47 8.33
CA GLU A 73 1.20 -7.20 7.25
C GLU A 73 0.65 -6.24 6.18
N ASN A 74 0.02 -5.16 6.61
CA ASN A 74 -0.52 -4.15 5.70
C ASN A 74 0.57 -3.40 4.96
N ILE A 75 1.66 -3.04 5.64
CA ILE A 75 2.82 -2.38 5.02
C ILE A 75 3.38 -3.25 3.90
N ASN A 76 3.61 -4.53 4.15
CA ASN A 76 4.13 -5.45 3.15
C ASN A 76 3.22 -5.55 1.94
N LYS A 77 1.91 -5.64 2.15
CA LYS A 77 0.91 -5.68 1.09
C LYS A 77 0.94 -4.39 0.27
N TYR A 78 0.94 -3.25 0.93
CA TYR A 78 0.92 -1.94 0.26
C TYR A 78 2.20 -1.68 -0.51
N GLU A 79 3.36 -2.09 0.00
CA GLU A 79 4.63 -1.99 -0.73
C GLU A 79 4.61 -2.82 -2.02
N LYS A 80 4.04 -4.02 -1.97
CA LYS A 80 3.87 -4.86 -3.17
C LYS A 80 2.96 -4.19 -4.18
N ILE A 81 1.86 -3.59 -3.73
CA ILE A 81 0.92 -2.90 -4.60
C ILE A 81 1.59 -1.69 -5.26
N ILE A 82 2.38 -0.91 -4.51
CA ILE A 82 3.15 0.20 -5.07
C ILE A 82 4.08 -0.30 -6.17
N GLY A 83 4.79 -1.40 -5.93
CA GLY A 83 5.65 -2.02 -6.92
C GLY A 83 4.90 -2.39 -8.21
N ILE A 84 3.70 -2.95 -8.07
CA ILE A 84 2.85 -3.30 -9.20
C ILE A 84 2.42 -2.04 -9.97
N ILE A 85 2.01 -0.99 -9.27
CA ILE A 85 1.61 0.28 -9.88
C ILE A 85 2.76 0.90 -10.68
N LEU A 86 3.93 0.99 -10.07
CA LEU A 86 5.13 1.56 -10.73
C LEU A 86 5.53 0.75 -11.96
N ASN A 87 5.47 -0.57 -11.87
CA ASN A 87 5.75 -1.45 -13.00
C ASN A 87 4.75 -1.24 -14.14
N GLU A 88 3.47 -1.12 -13.83
CA GLU A 88 2.43 -0.86 -14.83
C GLU A 88 2.64 0.48 -15.52
N ILE A 89 3.01 1.52 -14.78
CA ILE A 89 3.31 2.83 -15.35
C ILE A 89 4.52 2.73 -16.29
N ASP A 90 5.57 2.04 -15.89
CA ASP A 90 6.78 1.85 -16.71
C ASP A 90 6.46 1.11 -18.01
N VAL A 91 5.68 0.04 -17.94
CA VAL A 91 5.27 -0.74 -19.13
C VAL A 91 4.48 0.14 -20.10
N ARG A 92 3.55 0.95 -19.60
CA ARG A 92 2.78 1.87 -20.44
C ARG A 92 3.64 2.94 -21.07
N ASN A 93 4.61 3.49 -20.34
CA ASN A 93 5.54 4.49 -20.87
C ASN A 93 6.42 3.90 -21.97
N ILE A 94 6.89 2.68 -21.81
CA ILE A 94 7.67 1.98 -22.83
C ILE A 94 6.83 1.77 -24.09
N LYS A 95 5.60 1.29 -23.95
CA LYS A 95 4.66 1.11 -25.08
C LYS A 95 4.42 2.43 -25.81
N ASN A 96 4.21 3.51 -25.09
CA ASN A 96 4.00 4.83 -25.68
C ASN A 96 5.21 5.31 -26.46
N ARG A 97 6.43 5.07 -25.96
CA ARG A 97 7.68 5.40 -26.67
C ARG A 97 7.80 4.63 -27.98
N PHE A 98 7.49 3.36 -27.97
CA PHE A 98 7.52 2.54 -29.18
C PHE A 98 6.48 2.99 -30.20
N ASN A 99 5.29 3.38 -29.76
CA ASN A 99 4.25 3.89 -30.62
C ASN A 99 4.61 5.23 -31.25
N VAL A 100 5.32 6.07 -30.53
CA VAL A 100 5.76 7.39 -31.03
C VAL A 100 6.90 7.28 -32.01
N SER A 101 7.72 6.24 -31.94
CA SER A 101 8.88 6.03 -32.82
C SER A 101 8.51 5.35 -34.15
N ILE A 102 7.28 4.96 -34.34
CA ILE A 102 6.77 4.37 -35.58
C ILE A 102 6.04 5.43 -36.39
#